data_d82aac879ad2466118068687bbb9ba97
#
_entry.id   d82aac879ad2466118068687bbb9ba97
#
_cell.length_a   1.000
_cell.length_b   1.000
_cell.length_c   1.000
_cell.angle_alpha   90.00
_cell.angle_beta   90.00
_cell.angle_gamma   90.00
#
_symmetry.space_group_name_H-M   'P 1'
#
loop_
_entity.id
_entity.type
_entity.pdbx_description
1 polymer ?
#
loop_
_entity_poly.entity_id
_entity_poly.type
_entity_poly.pdbx_seq_one_letter_code
_entity_poly.pdbx_strand_id
1 'polypeptide(L)'
;CSSDLIEVLEDNINADFSESIEELNGTGYILKHDKTGARVVVISNEDDNKVFQIGFRTPPKDDTGVPHILEHSVLCGSREFPMKDPFVELVKGSLNTFLNAMTYPDKTVYPVASQNDKDFFNLVHVYLDAVFYPNIYKKPEILKQEGWHYDLLNEDAPLTYNGVVFNEMKGVFSSPDQQLARIIQKSLLEDTPYGFESGGDPKAIPDLTYEMFLDFHKTYYHPSNSYIYLYGDMDVDEYLTFIDEHYLKDFDKKQIDSSWEKQEPFTEVKRVEEYYPVGENDSEEEKTYLSYNAVIGDSLDAKLYLGFEILNRVLFDAPGAPVKKALMDAQIGKDIQSSYDNGIMQPVFSVQIQLRMIGILTAAHVDDA
;
A
#
# COMPACT_ATOMS: atom_id res chain seq x y z
N CYS A 1 -1.44 -30.44 24.31
CA CYS A 1 -2.48 -30.68 23.28
C CYS A 1 -2.25 -29.77 22.07
N SER A 2 -1.10 -29.82 21.43
CA SER A 2 -0.86 -28.96 20.26
C SER A 2 0.02 -29.60 19.19
N SER A 3 0.23 -30.91 19.27
CA SER A 3 0.97 -31.66 18.24
C SER A 3 0.07 -32.30 17.17
N ASP A 4 -1.24 -32.20 17.28
CA ASP A 4 -2.20 -32.93 16.46
C ASP A 4 -2.84 -32.10 15.35
N LEU A 5 -2.57 -30.78 15.31
CA LEU A 5 -3.13 -29.84 14.32
C LEU A 5 -2.51 -29.92 12.91
N ILE A 6 -1.43 -30.67 12.75
CA ILE A 6 -0.70 -30.76 11.47
C ILE A 6 -1.08 -32.01 10.66
N GLU A 7 -1.77 -32.97 11.25
CA GLU A 7 -2.11 -34.24 10.57
C GLU A 7 -3.23 -34.11 9.52
N VAL A 8 -4.01 -33.03 9.52
CA VAL A 8 -5.18 -32.86 8.60
C VAL A 8 -4.85 -32.02 7.36
N LEU A 9 -3.71 -31.36 7.33
CA LEU A 9 -3.26 -30.57 6.15
C LEU A 9 -2.69 -31.45 5.04
N GLU A 10 -2.93 -32.77 5.05
CA GLU A 10 -2.24 -33.76 4.21
C GLU A 10 -2.43 -33.62 2.70
N ASP A 11 -3.40 -32.85 2.21
CA ASP A 11 -3.68 -32.98 0.78
C ASP A 11 -3.22 -31.80 -0.12
N ASN A 12 -3.09 -30.57 0.36
CA ASN A 12 -2.73 -29.45 -0.56
C ASN A 12 -1.95 -28.26 0.05
N ILE A 13 -1.81 -28.14 1.38
CA ILE A 13 -1.08 -27.03 2.01
C ILE A 13 -0.03 -27.59 2.97
N ASN A 14 1.24 -27.44 2.63
CA ASN A 14 2.36 -27.95 3.43
C ASN A 14 2.94 -26.88 4.36
N ALA A 15 3.23 -27.28 5.60
CA ALA A 15 3.94 -26.44 6.53
C ALA A 15 5.44 -26.40 6.20
N ASP A 16 5.92 -25.24 5.73
CA ASP A 16 7.34 -25.00 5.55
C ASP A 16 8.06 -24.76 6.91
N PHE A 17 7.31 -24.22 7.89
CA PHE A 17 7.86 -23.85 9.19
C PHE A 17 6.77 -23.66 10.25
N SER A 18 7.06 -24.03 11.51
CA SER A 18 6.21 -23.69 12.67
C SER A 18 7.05 -23.32 13.88
N GLU A 19 6.62 -22.32 14.65
CA GLU A 19 7.31 -21.86 15.86
C GLU A 19 6.31 -21.34 16.92
N SER A 20 6.63 -21.59 18.20
CA SER A 20 5.89 -21.00 19.30
C SER A 20 6.27 -19.53 19.46
N ILE A 21 5.29 -18.64 19.54
CA ILE A 21 5.47 -17.21 19.75
C ILE A 21 4.99 -16.87 21.15
N GLU A 22 5.94 -16.82 22.11
CA GLU A 22 5.62 -16.64 23.54
C GLU A 22 4.90 -15.31 23.80
N GLU A 23 5.28 -14.23 23.12
CA GLU A 23 4.70 -12.89 23.26
C GLU A 23 3.23 -12.83 22.86
N LEU A 24 2.78 -13.73 21.99
CA LEU A 24 1.40 -13.82 21.54
C LEU A 24 0.64 -15.00 22.14
N ASN A 25 1.28 -15.77 23.02
CA ASN A 25 0.73 -17.01 23.57
C ASN A 25 0.14 -17.92 22.49
N GLY A 26 0.87 -18.08 21.39
CA GLY A 26 0.38 -18.75 20.19
C GLY A 26 1.44 -19.48 19.40
N THR A 27 1.04 -20.04 18.28
CA THR A 27 1.93 -20.73 17.34
C THR A 27 1.82 -20.07 15.95
N GLY A 28 2.96 -19.73 15.38
CA GLY A 28 3.09 -19.25 14.02
C GLY A 28 3.36 -20.38 13.03
N TYR A 29 2.73 -20.35 11.88
CA TYR A 29 2.94 -21.29 10.79
C TYR A 29 3.22 -20.52 9.50
N ILE A 30 4.21 -20.97 8.72
CA ILE A 30 4.42 -20.55 7.33
C ILE A 30 4.06 -21.74 6.45
N LEU A 31 3.05 -21.56 5.63
CA LEU A 31 2.45 -22.60 4.81
C LEU A 31 2.53 -22.22 3.33
N LYS A 32 2.48 -23.22 2.48
CA LYS A 32 2.46 -23.04 1.03
C LYS A 32 1.47 -23.99 0.39
N HIS A 33 0.63 -23.46 -0.49
CA HIS A 33 -0.31 -24.25 -1.27
C HIS A 33 0.41 -24.93 -2.44
N ASP A 34 0.36 -26.26 -2.52
CA ASP A 34 1.15 -27.07 -3.45
C ASP A 34 0.85 -26.76 -4.92
N LYS A 35 -0.44 -26.75 -5.26
CA LYS A 35 -0.88 -26.57 -6.63
C LYS A 35 -0.56 -25.18 -7.19
N THR A 36 -0.77 -24.13 -6.40
CA THR A 36 -0.65 -22.74 -6.88
C THR A 36 0.63 -22.04 -6.42
N GLY A 37 1.22 -22.52 -5.33
CA GLY A 37 2.34 -21.85 -4.66
C GLY A 37 1.94 -20.62 -3.86
N ALA A 38 0.65 -20.43 -3.56
CA ALA A 38 0.19 -19.38 -2.66
C ALA A 38 0.86 -19.52 -1.29
N ARG A 39 1.24 -18.39 -0.69
CA ARG A 39 1.90 -18.35 0.62
C ARG A 39 0.87 -17.98 1.67
N VAL A 40 0.88 -18.74 2.77
CA VAL A 40 -0.05 -18.50 3.89
C VAL A 40 0.77 -18.40 5.17
N VAL A 41 0.51 -17.37 5.95
CA VAL A 41 1.02 -17.23 7.31
C VAL A 41 -0.17 -17.31 8.26
N VAL A 42 -0.06 -18.16 9.27
CA VAL A 42 -1.06 -18.30 10.31
C VAL A 42 -0.41 -18.02 11.65
N ILE A 43 -1.05 -17.20 12.47
CA ILE A 43 -0.73 -17.05 13.91
C ILE A 43 -1.96 -17.47 14.68
N SER A 44 -1.94 -18.70 15.19
CA SER A 44 -3.02 -19.25 16.00
C SER A 44 -2.78 -18.94 17.47
N ASN A 45 -3.72 -18.27 18.12
CA ASN A 45 -3.68 -17.90 19.55
C ASN A 45 -5.11 -17.77 20.09
N GLU A 46 -5.26 -17.28 21.34
CA GLU A 46 -6.54 -17.14 22.03
C GLU A 46 -7.20 -15.74 21.84
N ASP A 47 -6.74 -14.93 20.88
CA ASP A 47 -7.33 -13.62 20.62
C ASP A 47 -8.64 -13.78 19.83
N ASP A 48 -9.74 -13.33 20.39
CA ASP A 48 -11.06 -13.41 19.77
C ASP A 48 -11.22 -12.42 18.57
N ASN A 49 -10.35 -11.42 18.45
CA ASN A 49 -10.35 -10.50 17.33
C ASN A 49 -9.56 -11.08 16.14
N LYS A 50 -10.23 -11.93 15.38
CA LYS A 50 -9.67 -12.64 14.23
C LYS A 50 -9.35 -11.69 13.09
N VAL A 51 -8.21 -11.92 12.43
CA VAL A 51 -7.77 -11.13 11.28
C VAL A 51 -7.53 -12.04 10.08
N PHE A 52 -8.05 -11.64 8.94
CA PHE A 52 -7.69 -12.17 7.63
C PHE A 52 -7.12 -11.05 6.77
N GLN A 53 -6.10 -11.35 6.01
CA GLN A 53 -5.62 -10.46 4.95
C GLN A 53 -5.21 -11.29 3.75
N ILE A 54 -5.56 -10.82 2.56
CA ILE A 54 -4.91 -11.25 1.32
C ILE A 54 -4.24 -10.06 0.66
N GLY A 55 -3.00 -10.25 0.22
CA GLY A 55 -2.22 -9.23 -0.45
C GLY A 55 -1.55 -9.77 -1.70
N PHE A 56 -1.31 -8.88 -2.65
CA PHE A 56 -0.61 -9.17 -3.89
C PHE A 56 0.53 -8.17 -4.08
N ARG A 57 1.64 -8.62 -4.67
CA ARG A 57 2.63 -7.69 -5.18
C ARG A 57 2.08 -7.07 -6.46
N THR A 58 1.95 -5.75 -6.48
CA THR A 58 1.32 -4.98 -7.56
C THR A 58 2.22 -3.82 -8.00
N PRO A 59 3.45 -4.11 -8.47
CA PRO A 59 4.37 -3.05 -8.87
C PRO A 59 3.80 -2.25 -10.03
N PRO A 60 3.63 -0.92 -9.89
CA PRO A 60 3.20 -0.06 -10.99
C PRO A 60 4.25 -0.02 -12.10
N LYS A 61 3.82 0.19 -13.34
CA LYS A 61 4.69 0.33 -14.53
C LYS A 61 4.58 1.71 -15.17
N ASP A 62 3.64 2.50 -14.67
CA ASP A 62 3.36 3.86 -15.09
C ASP A 62 2.61 4.62 -13.98
N ASP A 63 2.29 5.87 -14.23
CA ASP A 63 1.62 6.75 -13.29
C ASP A 63 0.07 6.72 -13.41
N THR A 64 -0.52 5.73 -14.14
CA THR A 64 -1.98 5.66 -14.34
C THR A 64 -2.77 5.26 -13.10
N GLY A 65 -2.09 4.80 -12.05
CA GLY A 65 -2.74 4.39 -10.80
C GLY A 65 -3.59 3.13 -10.91
N VAL A 66 -3.29 2.28 -11.90
CA VAL A 66 -4.03 1.03 -12.09
C VAL A 66 -4.07 0.14 -10.84
N PRO A 67 -3.04 0.07 -9.95
CA PRO A 67 -3.14 -0.69 -8.70
C PRO A 67 -4.23 -0.15 -7.78
N HIS A 68 -4.34 1.17 -7.61
CA HIS A 68 -5.31 1.83 -6.75
C HIS A 68 -6.73 1.74 -7.32
N ILE A 69 -6.88 1.98 -8.63
CA ILE A 69 -8.18 1.84 -9.30
C ILE A 69 -8.69 0.39 -9.21
N LEU A 70 -7.81 -0.61 -9.30
CA LEU A 70 -8.18 -2.02 -9.08
C LEU A 70 -8.55 -2.31 -7.64
N GLU A 71 -7.84 -1.73 -6.67
CA GLU A 71 -8.19 -1.88 -5.26
C GLU A 71 -9.67 -1.54 -5.01
N HIS A 72 -10.13 -0.38 -5.48
CA HIS A 72 -11.54 0.02 -5.40
C HIS A 72 -12.44 -0.90 -6.23
N SER A 73 -12.05 -1.18 -7.46
CA SER A 73 -12.90 -1.83 -8.47
C SER A 73 -13.23 -3.28 -8.16
N VAL A 74 -12.31 -4.06 -7.57
CA VAL A 74 -12.58 -5.46 -7.22
C VAL A 74 -13.66 -5.58 -6.16
N LEU A 75 -13.82 -4.56 -5.31
CA LEU A 75 -14.84 -4.49 -4.27
C LEU A 75 -16.23 -4.05 -4.78
N CYS A 76 -16.35 -3.72 -6.08
CA CYS A 76 -17.61 -3.31 -6.71
C CYS A 76 -18.49 -4.47 -7.21
N GLY A 77 -18.39 -5.63 -6.54
CA GLY A 77 -19.15 -6.84 -6.83
C GLY A 77 -18.34 -7.93 -7.51
N SER A 78 -18.71 -9.16 -7.21
CA SER A 78 -17.97 -10.36 -7.60
C SER A 78 -18.90 -11.49 -8.07
N ARG A 79 -18.33 -12.67 -8.30
CA ARG A 79 -19.04 -13.86 -8.81
C ARG A 79 -20.23 -14.24 -7.92
N GLU A 80 -20.01 -14.38 -6.61
CA GLU A 80 -21.02 -14.82 -5.66
C GLU A 80 -21.74 -13.63 -4.99
N PHE A 81 -21.13 -12.45 -5.01
CA PHE A 81 -21.68 -11.20 -4.46
C PHE A 81 -21.88 -10.16 -5.57
N PRO A 82 -22.85 -10.36 -6.49
CA PRO A 82 -22.99 -9.55 -7.71
C PRO A 82 -23.65 -8.19 -7.49
N MET A 83 -23.94 -7.81 -6.23
CA MET A 83 -24.49 -6.50 -5.89
C MET A 83 -23.54 -5.38 -6.31
N LYS A 84 -24.08 -4.15 -6.39
CA LYS A 84 -23.32 -3.01 -6.90
C LYS A 84 -22.11 -2.66 -6.02
N ASP A 85 -22.29 -2.77 -4.71
CA ASP A 85 -21.30 -2.30 -3.74
C ASP A 85 -21.36 -3.15 -2.46
N PRO A 86 -20.86 -4.39 -2.50
CA PRO A 86 -20.84 -5.26 -1.33
C PRO A 86 -20.02 -4.69 -0.17
N PHE A 87 -18.97 -3.91 -0.47
CA PHE A 87 -18.13 -3.28 0.56
C PHE A 87 -18.93 -2.31 1.44
N VAL A 88 -19.73 -1.43 0.84
CA VAL A 88 -20.56 -0.49 1.59
C VAL A 88 -21.63 -1.20 2.43
N GLU A 89 -22.17 -2.32 1.95
CA GLU A 89 -23.12 -3.12 2.72
C GLU A 89 -22.43 -3.81 3.91
N LEU A 90 -21.18 -4.27 3.76
CA LEU A 90 -20.40 -4.80 4.87
C LEU A 90 -20.07 -3.73 5.91
N VAL A 91 -19.65 -2.54 5.48
CA VAL A 91 -19.39 -1.41 6.41
C VAL A 91 -20.61 -1.09 7.28
N LYS A 92 -21.84 -1.20 6.71
CA LYS A 92 -23.09 -0.88 7.40
C LYS A 92 -23.65 -2.02 8.26
N GLY A 93 -23.46 -3.25 7.83
CA GLY A 93 -24.20 -4.40 8.35
C GLY A 93 -23.35 -5.49 9.03
N SER A 94 -22.04 -5.50 8.84
CA SER A 94 -21.12 -6.43 9.46
C SER A 94 -20.78 -6.04 10.91
N LEU A 95 -20.35 -7.02 11.70
CA LEU A 95 -19.81 -6.84 13.05
C LEU A 95 -18.28 -6.67 13.04
N ASN A 96 -17.75 -6.21 11.90
CA ASN A 96 -16.31 -6.04 11.74
C ASN A 96 -15.72 -5.10 12.81
N THR A 97 -14.50 -5.42 13.22
CA THR A 97 -13.66 -4.53 14.04
C THR A 97 -12.68 -3.74 13.15
N PHE A 98 -12.40 -4.27 11.96
CA PHE A 98 -11.61 -3.61 10.94
C PHE A 98 -12.04 -4.08 9.55
N LEU A 99 -12.18 -3.15 8.62
CA LEU A 99 -12.53 -3.40 7.23
C LEU A 99 -11.85 -2.34 6.36
N ASN A 100 -10.95 -2.76 5.47
CA ASN A 100 -10.25 -1.84 4.58
C ASN A 100 -9.71 -2.54 3.33
N ALA A 101 -9.21 -1.75 2.39
CA ALA A 101 -8.30 -2.11 1.33
C ALA A 101 -7.23 -1.02 1.24
N MET A 102 -6.01 -1.36 0.85
CA MET A 102 -4.90 -0.41 0.86
C MET A 102 -3.93 -0.70 -0.28
N THR A 103 -3.66 0.33 -1.08
CA THR A 103 -2.61 0.30 -2.11
C THR A 103 -1.36 0.99 -1.59
N TYR A 104 -0.28 0.22 -1.53
CA TYR A 104 1.06 0.68 -1.23
C TYR A 104 1.87 0.85 -2.52
N PRO A 105 3.07 1.41 -2.47
CA PRO A 105 3.89 1.60 -3.67
C PRO A 105 4.21 0.32 -4.46
N ASP A 106 4.15 -0.85 -3.83
CA ASP A 106 4.57 -2.13 -4.42
C ASP A 106 3.60 -3.29 -4.21
N LYS A 107 2.53 -3.08 -3.45
CA LYS A 107 1.55 -4.11 -3.07
C LYS A 107 0.17 -3.53 -2.84
N THR A 108 -0.83 -4.38 -2.99
CA THR A 108 -2.21 -4.07 -2.62
C THR A 108 -2.70 -5.13 -1.65
N VAL A 109 -3.30 -4.73 -0.53
CA VAL A 109 -3.73 -5.61 0.55
C VAL A 109 -5.18 -5.37 0.94
N TYR A 110 -5.84 -6.44 1.32
CA TYR A 110 -7.27 -6.49 1.65
C TYR A 110 -7.45 -7.11 3.05
N PRO A 111 -7.31 -6.32 4.12
CA PRO A 111 -7.45 -6.79 5.50
C PRO A 111 -8.87 -6.66 6.02
N VAL A 112 -9.30 -7.65 6.80
CA VAL A 112 -10.55 -7.63 7.56
C VAL A 112 -10.34 -8.23 8.94
N ALA A 113 -11.12 -7.77 9.93
CA ALA A 113 -11.13 -8.36 11.26
C ALA A 113 -12.54 -8.35 11.86
N SER A 114 -12.85 -9.39 12.65
CA SER A 114 -14.09 -9.49 13.41
C SER A 114 -13.91 -10.41 14.63
N GLN A 115 -14.62 -10.12 15.72
CA GLN A 115 -14.71 -10.99 16.88
C GLN A 115 -15.80 -12.06 16.74
N ASN A 116 -16.72 -11.89 15.79
CA ASN A 116 -17.81 -12.81 15.56
C ASN A 116 -17.43 -13.83 14.46
N ASP A 117 -17.44 -15.13 14.77
CA ASP A 117 -16.99 -16.19 13.86
C ASP A 117 -17.73 -16.22 12.53
N LYS A 118 -19.06 -16.09 12.58
CA LYS A 118 -19.89 -16.12 11.37
C LYS A 118 -19.66 -14.87 10.51
N ASP A 119 -19.50 -13.72 11.11
CA ASP A 119 -19.20 -12.48 10.42
C ASP A 119 -17.81 -12.54 9.81
N PHE A 120 -16.81 -12.99 10.56
CA PHE A 120 -15.45 -13.18 10.10
C PHE A 120 -15.38 -14.12 8.89
N PHE A 121 -16.08 -15.27 8.94
CA PHE A 121 -16.16 -16.19 7.81
C PHE A 121 -16.78 -15.53 6.57
N ASN A 122 -17.85 -14.76 6.73
CA ASN A 122 -18.48 -14.01 5.64
C ASN A 122 -17.54 -12.96 5.05
N LEU A 123 -16.77 -12.25 5.88
CA LEU A 123 -15.80 -11.26 5.43
C LEU A 123 -14.70 -11.92 4.60
N VAL A 124 -14.13 -13.03 5.08
CA VAL A 124 -13.13 -13.82 4.34
C VAL A 124 -13.68 -14.25 2.98
N HIS A 125 -14.90 -14.77 2.94
CA HIS A 125 -15.56 -15.21 1.72
C HIS A 125 -15.75 -14.06 0.72
N VAL A 126 -16.31 -12.93 1.16
CA VAL A 126 -16.55 -11.78 0.28
C VAL A 126 -15.24 -11.24 -0.30
N TYR A 127 -14.19 -11.13 0.52
CA TYR A 127 -12.91 -10.59 0.07
C TYR A 127 -12.17 -11.52 -0.90
N LEU A 128 -12.19 -12.83 -0.65
CA LEU A 128 -11.61 -13.80 -1.58
C LEU A 128 -12.33 -13.81 -2.92
N ASP A 129 -13.66 -13.77 -2.91
CA ASP A 129 -14.45 -13.73 -4.15
C ASP A 129 -14.25 -12.43 -4.91
N ALA A 130 -14.13 -11.31 -4.19
CA ALA A 130 -13.85 -9.99 -4.76
C ALA A 130 -12.50 -9.95 -5.50
N VAL A 131 -11.42 -10.42 -4.87
CA VAL A 131 -10.09 -10.32 -5.47
C VAL A 131 -9.85 -11.32 -6.59
N PHE A 132 -10.43 -12.54 -6.53
CA PHE A 132 -10.21 -13.57 -7.54
C PHE A 132 -11.24 -13.58 -8.67
N TYR A 133 -12.48 -13.18 -8.39
CA TYR A 133 -13.60 -13.25 -9.35
C TYR A 133 -14.41 -11.95 -9.43
N PRO A 134 -13.77 -10.76 -9.55
CA PRO A 134 -14.47 -9.49 -9.60
C PRO A 134 -15.31 -9.35 -10.87
N ASN A 135 -16.38 -8.59 -10.79
CA ASN A 135 -17.26 -8.29 -11.91
C ASN A 135 -16.65 -7.33 -12.96
N ILE A 136 -15.43 -6.87 -12.77
CA ILE A 136 -14.73 -5.96 -13.68
C ILE A 136 -14.66 -6.49 -15.12
N TYR A 137 -14.64 -7.80 -15.32
CA TYR A 137 -14.62 -8.44 -16.63
C TYR A 137 -15.97 -8.39 -17.37
N LYS A 138 -17.07 -8.18 -16.64
CA LYS A 138 -18.43 -8.15 -17.16
C LYS A 138 -19.02 -6.76 -17.22
N LYS A 139 -18.48 -5.83 -16.42
CA LYS A 139 -19.03 -4.50 -16.20
C LYS A 139 -17.93 -3.44 -16.37
N PRO A 140 -17.64 -2.99 -17.60
CA PRO A 140 -16.65 -1.94 -17.84
C PRO A 140 -17.01 -0.59 -17.17
N GLU A 141 -18.27 -0.43 -16.76
CA GLU A 141 -18.75 0.74 -16.01
C GLU A 141 -18.05 0.90 -14.66
N ILE A 142 -17.53 -0.20 -14.07
CA ILE A 142 -16.80 -0.16 -12.82
C ILE A 142 -15.52 0.69 -12.98
N LEU A 143 -14.74 0.48 -14.04
CA LEU A 143 -13.58 1.32 -14.32
C LEU A 143 -13.97 2.79 -14.50
N LYS A 144 -15.10 3.07 -15.18
CA LYS A 144 -15.56 4.44 -15.38
C LYS A 144 -15.97 5.10 -14.06
N GLN A 145 -16.58 4.34 -13.16
CA GLN A 145 -16.99 4.85 -11.85
C GLN A 145 -15.78 5.07 -10.92
N GLU A 146 -14.96 4.03 -10.75
CA GLU A 146 -13.86 4.07 -9.78
C GLU A 146 -12.61 4.76 -10.32
N GLY A 147 -12.26 4.56 -11.59
CA GLY A 147 -11.10 5.17 -12.22
C GLY A 147 -11.38 6.56 -12.74
N TRP A 148 -11.84 6.63 -13.99
CA TRP A 148 -12.12 7.91 -14.66
C TRP A 148 -13.13 7.79 -15.81
N HIS A 149 -13.81 8.87 -16.10
CA HIS A 149 -14.68 9.04 -17.28
C HIS A 149 -14.77 10.51 -17.66
N TYR A 150 -15.22 10.78 -18.87
CA TYR A 150 -15.60 12.12 -19.27
C TYR A 150 -16.91 12.52 -18.61
N ASP A 151 -16.95 13.72 -18.04
CA ASP A 151 -18.14 14.31 -17.44
C ASP A 151 -18.52 15.61 -18.12
N LEU A 152 -19.79 15.76 -18.44
CA LEU A 152 -20.36 16.93 -19.05
C LEU A 152 -21.58 17.38 -18.24
N LEU A 153 -21.40 18.38 -17.40
CA LEU A 153 -22.44 18.86 -16.48
C LEU A 153 -23.68 19.36 -17.21
N ASN A 154 -23.51 20.03 -18.35
CA ASN A 154 -24.57 20.50 -19.26
C ASN A 154 -23.95 20.82 -20.63
N GLU A 155 -24.80 21.12 -21.64
CA GLU A 155 -24.39 21.36 -23.05
C GLU A 155 -23.37 22.51 -23.20
N ASP A 156 -23.40 23.49 -22.30
CA ASP A 156 -22.51 24.68 -22.35
C ASP A 156 -21.27 24.54 -21.45
N ALA A 157 -21.19 23.47 -20.64
CA ALA A 157 -20.08 23.25 -19.73
C ALA A 157 -18.85 22.68 -20.47
N PRO A 158 -17.64 22.96 -20.00
CA PRO A 158 -16.44 22.28 -20.52
C PRO A 158 -16.50 20.80 -20.19
N LEU A 159 -16.01 19.98 -21.11
CA LEU A 159 -15.78 18.56 -20.86
C LEU A 159 -14.69 18.40 -19.80
N THR A 160 -14.97 17.63 -18.76
CA THR A 160 -14.04 17.40 -17.64
C THR A 160 -13.84 15.91 -17.42
N TYR A 161 -12.84 15.56 -16.58
CA TYR A 161 -12.66 14.20 -16.07
C TYR A 161 -13.30 14.08 -14.68
N ASN A 162 -13.89 12.93 -14.42
CA ASN A 162 -14.49 12.57 -13.14
C ASN A 162 -14.25 11.08 -12.86
N GLY A 163 -14.29 10.67 -11.61
CA GLY A 163 -14.07 9.30 -11.14
C GLY A 163 -13.68 9.33 -9.66
N VAL A 164 -13.92 8.24 -8.93
CA VAL A 164 -13.65 8.18 -7.49
C VAL A 164 -12.16 8.40 -7.23
N VAL A 165 -11.31 7.53 -7.74
CA VAL A 165 -9.84 7.62 -7.56
C VAL A 165 -9.27 8.87 -8.23
N PHE A 166 -9.76 9.25 -9.42
CA PHE A 166 -9.33 10.50 -10.07
C PHE A 166 -9.53 11.72 -9.18
N ASN A 167 -10.70 11.83 -8.55
CA ASN A 167 -11.01 12.97 -7.68
C ASN A 167 -10.24 12.93 -6.36
N GLU A 168 -10.07 11.73 -5.78
CA GLU A 168 -9.26 11.51 -4.60
C GLU A 168 -7.82 11.97 -4.84
N MET A 169 -7.21 11.50 -5.91
CA MET A 169 -5.83 11.84 -6.25
C MET A 169 -5.66 13.32 -6.59
N LYS A 170 -6.64 13.98 -7.19
CA LYS A 170 -6.63 15.45 -7.30
C LYS A 170 -6.54 16.12 -5.94
N GLY A 171 -7.25 15.60 -4.93
CA GLY A 171 -7.17 16.07 -3.56
C GLY A 171 -5.75 15.86 -2.96
N VAL A 172 -5.20 14.65 -3.10
CA VAL A 172 -3.84 14.32 -2.64
C VAL A 172 -2.80 15.25 -3.28
N PHE A 173 -2.89 15.47 -4.59
CA PHE A 173 -1.96 16.33 -5.34
C PHE A 173 -2.15 17.83 -5.07
N SER A 174 -3.15 18.24 -4.36
CA SER A 174 -3.29 19.62 -3.89
C SER A 174 -2.46 19.93 -2.63
N SER A 175 -1.98 18.89 -1.92
CA SER A 175 -1.15 19.03 -0.71
C SER A 175 0.32 19.17 -1.07
N PRO A 176 0.99 20.27 -0.65
CA PRO A 176 2.43 20.47 -0.86
C PRO A 176 3.29 19.35 -0.26
N ASP A 177 2.93 18.86 0.94
CA ASP A 177 3.67 17.79 1.62
C ASP A 177 3.58 16.47 0.86
N GLN A 178 2.40 16.15 0.32
CA GLN A 178 2.22 14.95 -0.51
C GLN A 178 2.99 15.05 -1.84
N GLN A 179 3.00 16.23 -2.46
CA GLN A 179 3.80 16.44 -3.67
C GLN A 179 5.29 16.31 -3.37
N LEU A 180 5.77 16.87 -2.27
CA LEU A 180 7.17 16.76 -1.86
C LEU A 180 7.56 15.28 -1.63
N ALA A 181 6.73 14.52 -0.92
CA ALA A 181 6.98 13.09 -0.66
C ALA A 181 7.10 12.29 -1.97
N ARG A 182 6.24 12.56 -2.96
CA ARG A 182 6.32 11.93 -4.29
C ARG A 182 7.61 12.29 -5.03
N ILE A 183 7.97 13.57 -5.05
CA ILE A 183 9.19 14.04 -5.71
C ILE A 183 10.40 13.37 -5.10
N ILE A 184 10.44 13.25 -3.77
CA ILE A 184 11.50 12.56 -3.04
C ILE A 184 11.59 11.10 -3.49
N GLN A 185 10.48 10.35 -3.38
CA GLN A 185 10.45 8.94 -3.75
C GLN A 185 10.84 8.72 -5.22
N LYS A 186 10.24 9.47 -6.13
CA LYS A 186 10.51 9.38 -7.57
C LYS A 186 11.96 9.73 -7.92
N SER A 187 12.54 10.73 -7.25
CA SER A 187 13.92 11.15 -7.53
C SER A 187 14.99 10.20 -6.98
N LEU A 188 14.69 9.49 -5.90
CA LEU A 188 15.61 8.56 -5.24
C LEU A 188 15.53 7.12 -5.78
N LEU A 189 14.38 6.72 -6.34
CA LEU A 189 14.08 5.33 -6.70
C LEU A 189 13.58 5.22 -8.15
N GLU A 190 14.11 6.07 -9.04
CA GLU A 190 13.64 6.28 -10.40
C GLU A 190 13.70 5.05 -11.31
N ASP A 191 14.64 4.12 -11.05
CA ASP A 191 14.81 2.89 -11.84
C ASP A 191 14.00 1.71 -11.30
N THR A 192 13.10 1.95 -10.35
CA THR A 192 12.28 0.95 -9.68
C THR A 192 10.79 1.25 -9.83
N PRO A 193 9.88 0.34 -9.47
CA PRO A 193 8.44 0.65 -9.41
C PRO A 193 8.10 1.84 -8.52
N TYR A 194 8.92 2.15 -7.54
CA TYR A 194 8.75 3.32 -6.68
C TYR A 194 8.97 4.66 -7.40
N GLY A 195 9.55 4.65 -8.59
CA GLY A 195 9.63 5.81 -9.49
C GLY A 195 8.27 6.20 -10.09
N PHE A 196 7.24 5.34 -9.95
CA PHE A 196 5.88 5.59 -10.41
C PHE A 196 4.93 5.85 -9.24
N GLU A 197 3.78 6.45 -9.55
CA GLU A 197 2.72 6.73 -8.58
C GLU A 197 1.68 5.60 -8.57
N SER A 198 1.74 4.72 -7.58
CA SER A 198 0.79 3.61 -7.46
C SER A 198 -0.65 4.07 -7.25
N GLY A 199 -0.83 5.23 -6.60
CA GLY A 199 -2.14 5.87 -6.40
C GLY A 199 -2.70 6.50 -7.66
N GLY A 200 -1.85 6.88 -8.61
CA GLY A 200 -2.20 7.53 -9.87
C GLY A 200 -1.97 9.04 -9.89
N ASP A 201 -1.27 9.51 -10.91
CA ASP A 201 -1.16 10.94 -11.20
C ASP A 201 -2.45 11.39 -11.93
N PRO A 202 -3.16 12.41 -11.46
CA PRO A 202 -4.36 12.92 -12.16
C PRO A 202 -4.14 13.28 -13.63
N LYS A 203 -2.89 13.57 -14.04
CA LYS A 203 -2.55 13.82 -15.43
C LYS A 203 -2.41 12.55 -16.26
N ALA A 204 -2.07 11.43 -15.63
CA ALA A 204 -1.84 10.14 -16.26
C ALA A 204 -3.02 9.17 -16.11
N ILE A 205 -3.83 9.30 -15.06
CA ILE A 205 -5.03 8.45 -14.85
C ILE A 205 -5.92 8.35 -16.11
N PRO A 206 -6.17 9.45 -16.89
CA PRO A 206 -6.99 9.36 -18.09
C PRO A 206 -6.38 8.55 -19.25
N ASP A 207 -5.11 8.17 -19.17
CA ASP A 207 -4.45 7.30 -20.15
C ASP A 207 -4.73 5.81 -19.88
N LEU A 208 -5.28 5.46 -18.69
CA LEU A 208 -5.62 4.09 -18.36
C LEU A 208 -6.77 3.59 -19.22
N THR A 209 -6.49 2.58 -20.04
CA THR A 209 -7.50 1.90 -20.85
C THR A 209 -8.11 0.71 -20.11
N TYR A 210 -9.30 0.27 -20.53
CA TYR A 210 -9.95 -0.91 -19.98
C TYR A 210 -9.12 -2.19 -20.19
N GLU A 211 -8.39 -2.28 -21.30
CA GLU A 211 -7.50 -3.41 -21.58
C GLU A 211 -6.33 -3.45 -20.59
N MET A 212 -5.62 -2.33 -20.38
CA MET A 212 -4.54 -2.22 -19.38
C MET A 212 -5.02 -2.61 -17.98
N PHE A 213 -6.18 -2.12 -17.60
CA PHE A 213 -6.82 -2.41 -16.32
C PHE A 213 -7.09 -3.90 -16.12
N LEU A 214 -7.69 -4.58 -17.10
CA LEU A 214 -7.94 -6.02 -17.03
C LEU A 214 -6.65 -6.85 -17.06
N ASP A 215 -5.67 -6.45 -17.85
CA ASP A 215 -4.41 -7.17 -17.97
C ASP A 215 -3.58 -7.07 -16.69
N PHE A 216 -3.65 -5.95 -15.97
CA PHE A 216 -3.01 -5.79 -14.68
C PHE A 216 -3.63 -6.76 -13.65
N HIS A 217 -4.96 -6.84 -13.57
CA HIS A 217 -5.64 -7.81 -12.70
C HIS A 217 -5.26 -9.24 -13.06
N LYS A 218 -5.36 -9.66 -14.32
CA LYS A 218 -4.98 -11.00 -14.79
C LYS A 218 -3.54 -11.37 -14.47
N THR A 219 -2.66 -10.37 -14.45
CA THR A 219 -1.24 -10.58 -14.20
C THR A 219 -0.95 -10.78 -12.74
N TYR A 220 -1.45 -9.89 -11.87
CA TYR A 220 -1.01 -9.81 -10.49
C TYR A 220 -1.98 -10.41 -9.47
N TYR A 221 -3.28 -10.45 -9.73
CA TYR A 221 -4.30 -11.01 -8.83
C TYR A 221 -4.46 -12.51 -9.05
N HIS A 222 -3.44 -13.24 -8.66
CA HIS A 222 -3.35 -14.67 -8.85
C HIS A 222 -2.77 -15.33 -7.59
N PRO A 223 -3.24 -16.53 -7.19
CA PRO A 223 -2.73 -17.19 -5.98
C PRO A 223 -1.21 -17.35 -5.94
N SER A 224 -0.55 -17.59 -7.07
CA SER A 224 0.92 -17.68 -7.12
C SER A 224 1.66 -16.39 -6.75
N ASN A 225 0.97 -15.26 -6.73
CA ASN A 225 1.48 -13.93 -6.34
C ASN A 225 0.90 -13.45 -5.01
N SER A 226 0.06 -14.27 -4.36
CA SER A 226 -0.64 -13.88 -3.14
C SER A 226 0.15 -14.19 -1.88
N TYR A 227 -0.17 -13.41 -0.84
CA TYR A 227 0.22 -13.62 0.54
C TYR A 227 -1.06 -13.58 1.38
N ILE A 228 -1.42 -14.71 1.97
CA ILE A 228 -2.60 -14.85 2.82
C ILE A 228 -2.11 -14.84 4.28
N TYR A 229 -2.82 -14.13 5.13
CA TYR A 229 -2.54 -14.03 6.56
C TYR A 229 -3.79 -14.31 7.36
N LEU A 230 -3.67 -15.18 8.35
CA LEU A 230 -4.71 -15.54 9.33
C LEU A 230 -4.17 -15.35 10.74
N TYR A 231 -4.94 -14.74 11.62
CA TYR A 231 -4.56 -14.49 13.00
C TYR A 231 -5.78 -14.64 13.92
N GLY A 232 -5.57 -15.22 15.10
CA GLY A 232 -6.54 -15.25 16.18
C GLY A 232 -7.03 -16.63 16.55
N ASP A 233 -8.10 -16.68 17.35
CA ASP A 233 -8.77 -17.89 17.81
C ASP A 233 -9.78 -18.38 16.76
N MET A 234 -9.33 -19.28 15.89
CA MET A 234 -10.16 -19.88 14.84
C MET A 234 -9.79 -21.33 14.59
N ASP A 235 -10.72 -22.09 14.02
CA ASP A 235 -10.41 -23.39 13.45
C ASP A 235 -9.64 -23.20 12.13
N VAL A 236 -8.31 -23.25 12.23
CA VAL A 236 -7.41 -22.98 11.09
C VAL A 236 -7.66 -23.94 9.93
N ASP A 237 -7.96 -25.21 10.22
CA ASP A 237 -8.20 -26.23 9.20
C ASP A 237 -9.49 -25.96 8.43
N GLU A 238 -10.54 -25.47 9.09
CA GLU A 238 -11.79 -25.06 8.43
C GLU A 238 -11.53 -23.94 7.44
N TYR A 239 -10.77 -22.90 7.83
CA TYR A 239 -10.46 -21.75 6.95
C TYR A 239 -9.55 -22.16 5.80
N LEU A 240 -8.50 -22.94 6.05
CA LEU A 240 -7.59 -23.39 4.99
C LEU A 240 -8.30 -24.30 3.98
N THR A 241 -9.14 -25.22 4.45
CA THR A 241 -9.97 -26.06 3.60
C THR A 241 -10.93 -25.22 2.75
N PHE A 242 -11.59 -24.24 3.37
CA PHE A 242 -12.48 -23.34 2.64
C PHE A 242 -11.74 -22.55 1.55
N ILE A 243 -10.57 -21.98 1.88
CA ILE A 243 -9.76 -21.21 0.95
C ILE A 243 -9.30 -22.07 -0.23
N ASP A 244 -8.87 -23.31 0.03
CA ASP A 244 -8.48 -24.23 -1.03
C ASP A 244 -9.67 -24.64 -1.88
N GLU A 245 -10.71 -25.22 -1.28
CA GLU A 245 -11.82 -25.80 -2.01
C GLU A 245 -12.66 -24.80 -2.80
N HIS A 246 -12.77 -23.57 -2.34
CA HIS A 246 -13.61 -22.56 -3.00
C HIS A 246 -12.83 -21.63 -3.94
N TYR A 247 -11.49 -21.52 -3.75
CA TYR A 247 -10.69 -20.54 -4.46
C TYR A 247 -9.41 -21.12 -5.07
N LEU A 248 -8.48 -21.62 -4.27
CA LEU A 248 -7.13 -21.92 -4.76
C LEU A 248 -7.10 -23.09 -5.74
N LYS A 249 -7.95 -24.10 -5.55
CA LYS A 249 -8.00 -25.30 -6.43
C LYS A 249 -8.35 -24.99 -7.88
N ASP A 250 -9.00 -23.85 -8.16
CA ASP A 250 -9.39 -23.45 -9.51
C ASP A 250 -8.21 -22.91 -10.34
N PHE A 251 -7.07 -22.65 -9.68
CA PHE A 251 -5.89 -22.09 -10.30
C PHE A 251 -4.76 -23.11 -10.41
N ASP A 252 -3.98 -22.99 -11.49
CA ASP A 252 -2.71 -23.68 -11.61
C ASP A 252 -1.54 -22.74 -11.27
N LYS A 253 -0.38 -23.31 -10.93
CA LYS A 253 0.81 -22.50 -10.66
C LYS A 253 1.22 -21.70 -11.89
N LYS A 254 1.42 -20.40 -11.69
CA LYS A 254 1.84 -19.45 -12.72
C LYS A 254 3.13 -18.76 -12.28
N GLN A 255 4.08 -18.62 -13.20
CA GLN A 255 5.21 -17.74 -12.95
C GLN A 255 4.79 -16.30 -13.22
N ILE A 256 4.88 -15.46 -12.20
CA ILE A 256 4.51 -14.05 -12.27
C ILE A 256 5.74 -13.22 -11.94
N ASP A 257 6.12 -12.37 -12.88
CA ASP A 257 7.19 -11.42 -12.67
C ASP A 257 6.65 -10.19 -11.94
N SER A 258 6.82 -10.21 -10.63
CA SER A 258 6.47 -9.11 -9.71
C SER A 258 7.68 -8.68 -8.89
N SER A 259 8.89 -9.01 -9.36
CA SER A 259 10.16 -8.62 -8.77
C SER A 259 10.80 -7.47 -9.56
N TRP A 260 11.69 -6.76 -8.93
CA TRP A 260 12.51 -5.72 -9.55
C TRP A 260 13.88 -5.65 -8.87
N GLU A 261 14.85 -5.09 -9.58
CA GLU A 261 16.16 -4.80 -9.05
C GLU A 261 16.13 -3.54 -8.17
N LYS A 262 17.04 -3.46 -7.22
CA LYS A 262 17.18 -2.28 -6.36
C LYS A 262 17.71 -1.10 -7.15
N GLN A 263 17.37 0.11 -6.70
CA GLN A 263 18.01 1.33 -7.18
C GLN A 263 19.50 1.28 -6.87
N GLU A 264 20.31 1.47 -7.90
CA GLU A 264 21.75 1.60 -7.73
C GLU A 264 22.10 2.91 -7.00
N PRO A 265 23.13 2.90 -6.15
CA PRO A 265 23.58 4.10 -5.44
C PRO A 265 23.99 5.22 -6.40
N PHE A 266 23.57 6.43 -6.14
CA PHE A 266 24.04 7.60 -6.88
C PHE A 266 25.52 7.87 -6.59
N THR A 267 26.27 8.25 -7.61
CA THR A 267 27.70 8.61 -7.49
C THR A 267 27.92 10.03 -6.98
N GLU A 268 26.90 10.87 -7.10
CA GLU A 268 26.90 12.27 -6.68
C GLU A 268 25.56 12.64 -6.05
N VAL A 269 25.52 13.70 -5.25
CA VAL A 269 24.29 14.24 -4.68
C VAL A 269 23.40 14.78 -5.81
N LYS A 270 22.21 14.19 -5.96
CA LYS A 270 21.20 14.67 -6.89
C LYS A 270 20.49 15.88 -6.31
N ARG A 271 20.44 16.97 -7.08
CA ARG A 271 19.70 18.18 -6.72
C ARG A 271 18.48 18.30 -7.62
N VAL A 272 17.31 18.43 -7.03
CA VAL A 272 16.03 18.53 -7.73
C VAL A 272 15.33 19.79 -7.26
N GLU A 273 14.78 20.55 -8.22
CA GLU A 273 13.97 21.74 -7.96
C GLU A 273 12.65 21.57 -8.71
N GLU A 274 11.55 21.68 -7.98
CA GLU A 274 10.21 21.52 -8.52
C GLU A 274 9.27 22.60 -7.99
N TYR A 275 8.19 22.86 -8.72
CA TYR A 275 7.20 23.87 -8.40
C TYR A 275 5.86 23.21 -8.12
N TYR A 276 5.15 23.74 -7.15
CA TYR A 276 3.79 23.30 -6.82
C TYR A 276 2.81 24.48 -6.87
N PRO A 277 1.53 24.25 -7.19
CA PRO A 277 0.54 25.30 -7.27
C PRO A 277 0.16 25.82 -5.88
N VAL A 278 -0.01 27.13 -5.79
CA VAL A 278 -0.63 27.80 -4.65
C VAL A 278 -1.93 28.46 -5.11
N GLY A 279 -2.86 28.72 -4.18
CA GLY A 279 -4.12 29.40 -4.51
C GLY A 279 -3.88 30.81 -5.06
N GLU A 280 -4.71 31.27 -6.00
CA GLU A 280 -4.58 32.59 -6.64
C GLU A 280 -4.48 33.78 -5.66
N ASN A 281 -5.06 33.64 -4.46
CA ASN A 281 -5.06 34.67 -3.42
C ASN A 281 -4.10 34.36 -2.27
N ASP A 282 -3.33 33.29 -2.36
CA ASP A 282 -2.37 32.89 -1.35
C ASP A 282 -1.06 33.68 -1.51
N SER A 283 -0.44 34.03 -0.39
CA SER A 283 0.94 34.54 -0.41
C SER A 283 1.90 33.42 -0.77
N GLU A 284 2.90 33.74 -1.58
CA GLU A 284 4.04 32.85 -1.85
C GLU A 284 5.08 32.85 -0.72
N GLU A 285 4.92 33.76 0.26
CA GLU A 285 5.81 33.82 1.42
C GLU A 285 5.68 32.55 2.28
N GLU A 286 6.82 32.07 2.78
CA GLU A 286 6.90 30.85 3.63
C GLU A 286 6.35 29.57 2.97
N LYS A 287 6.33 29.51 1.63
CA LYS A 287 5.84 28.35 0.86
C LYS A 287 6.96 27.51 0.24
N THR A 288 8.22 27.82 0.54
CA THR A 288 9.37 27.05 0.04
C THR A 288 9.72 25.93 1.00
N TYR A 289 9.90 24.73 0.47
CA TYR A 289 10.34 23.54 1.19
C TYR A 289 11.76 23.18 0.75
N LEU A 290 12.60 22.84 1.69
CA LEU A 290 13.91 22.22 1.49
C LEU A 290 13.85 20.81 2.04
N SER A 291 14.37 19.83 1.32
CA SER A 291 14.44 18.46 1.79
C SER A 291 15.82 17.84 1.56
N TYR A 292 16.32 17.15 2.57
CA TYR A 292 17.50 16.29 2.48
C TYR A 292 17.07 14.84 2.65
N ASN A 293 17.43 14.00 1.69
CA ASN A 293 16.89 12.66 1.60
C ASN A 293 18.00 11.65 1.29
N ALA A 294 17.89 10.46 1.85
CA ALA A 294 18.84 9.38 1.63
C ALA A 294 18.16 8.01 1.61
N VAL A 295 18.58 7.16 0.69
CA VAL A 295 18.22 5.74 0.69
C VAL A 295 19.09 5.02 1.73
N ILE A 296 18.45 4.28 2.62
CA ILE A 296 19.11 3.62 3.76
C ILE A 296 19.12 2.10 3.56
N GLY A 297 20.08 1.62 2.79
CA GLY A 297 20.33 0.20 2.66
C GLY A 297 19.13 -0.63 2.17
N ASP A 298 18.76 -1.65 2.93
CA ASP A 298 17.78 -2.67 2.58
C ASP A 298 16.85 -2.94 3.77
N SER A 299 15.57 -3.05 3.53
CA SER A 299 14.56 -3.38 4.56
C SER A 299 14.75 -4.76 5.22
N LEU A 300 15.51 -5.65 4.58
CA LEU A 300 15.88 -6.97 5.15
C LEU A 300 17.03 -6.91 6.16
N ASP A 301 17.76 -5.79 6.24
CA ASP A 301 18.73 -5.56 7.33
C ASP A 301 17.99 -5.05 8.57
N ALA A 302 17.54 -5.98 9.41
CA ALA A 302 16.78 -5.68 10.62
C ALA A 302 17.52 -4.73 11.59
N LYS A 303 18.85 -4.78 11.62
CA LYS A 303 19.67 -3.92 12.49
C LYS A 303 19.68 -2.49 11.98
N LEU A 304 19.84 -2.30 10.69
CA LEU A 304 19.82 -1.00 10.04
C LEU A 304 18.41 -0.41 10.09
N TYR A 305 17.39 -1.23 9.80
CA TYR A 305 15.98 -0.90 9.88
C TYR A 305 15.61 -0.31 11.25
N LEU A 306 15.85 -1.06 12.34
CA LEU A 306 15.56 -0.61 13.70
C LEU A 306 16.49 0.54 14.14
N GLY A 307 17.74 0.55 13.68
CA GLY A 307 18.70 1.59 13.98
C GLY A 307 18.25 2.97 13.49
N PHE A 308 17.77 3.07 12.25
CA PHE A 308 17.26 4.32 11.70
C PHE A 308 15.90 4.74 12.27
N GLU A 309 15.03 3.80 12.64
CA GLU A 309 13.80 4.10 13.38
C GLU A 309 14.12 4.83 14.71
N ILE A 310 15.08 4.28 15.47
CA ILE A 310 15.53 4.87 16.72
C ILE A 310 16.22 6.22 16.48
N LEU A 311 17.08 6.33 15.47
CA LEU A 311 17.79 7.57 15.14
C LEU A 311 16.81 8.68 14.77
N ASN A 312 15.82 8.40 13.94
CA ASN A 312 14.77 9.35 13.60
C ASN A 312 14.12 9.91 14.87
N ARG A 313 13.69 9.00 15.74
CA ARG A 313 13.03 9.35 17.00
C ARG A 313 13.92 10.25 17.90
N VAL A 314 15.18 9.85 18.08
CA VAL A 314 16.11 10.53 18.99
C VAL A 314 16.55 11.90 18.44
N LEU A 315 16.80 11.99 17.13
CA LEU A 315 17.38 13.21 16.54
C LEU A 315 16.31 14.27 16.20
N PHE A 316 15.08 13.86 15.89
CA PHE A 316 14.05 14.76 15.36
C PHE A 316 12.73 14.77 16.14
N ASP A 317 12.21 13.61 16.64
CA ASP A 317 10.84 13.54 17.14
C ASP A 317 10.73 13.66 18.66
N ALA A 318 11.76 13.22 19.40
CA ALA A 318 11.72 13.27 20.85
C ALA A 318 11.68 14.73 21.36
N PRO A 319 11.03 15.00 22.50
CA PRO A 319 11.08 16.32 23.12
C PRO A 319 12.53 16.79 23.34
N GLY A 320 12.89 17.94 22.74
CA GLY A 320 14.24 18.47 22.83
C GLY A 320 15.26 17.76 21.93
N ALA A 321 14.80 17.03 20.91
CA ALA A 321 15.65 16.36 19.92
C ALA A 321 16.74 17.29 19.37
N PRO A 322 18.02 16.86 19.39
CA PRO A 322 19.15 17.79 19.23
C PRO A 322 19.22 18.42 17.85
N VAL A 323 18.93 17.67 16.76
CA VAL A 323 19.01 18.19 15.40
C VAL A 323 17.85 19.17 15.14
N LYS A 324 16.63 18.77 15.47
CA LYS A 324 15.46 19.64 15.34
C LYS A 324 15.66 20.93 16.14
N LYS A 325 16.17 20.84 17.38
CA LYS A 325 16.47 21.99 18.22
C LYS A 325 17.54 22.91 17.60
N ALA A 326 18.64 22.36 17.10
CA ALA A 326 19.71 23.11 16.47
C ALA A 326 19.23 23.91 15.25
N LEU A 327 18.41 23.27 14.38
CA LEU A 327 17.80 23.92 13.21
C LEU A 327 16.83 25.08 13.63
N MET A 328 16.03 24.84 14.67
CA MET A 328 15.12 25.85 15.21
C MET A 328 15.88 27.04 15.83
N ASP A 329 16.92 26.75 16.62
CA ASP A 329 17.75 27.81 17.25
C ASP A 329 18.50 28.62 16.17
N ALA A 330 18.91 28.01 15.08
CA ALA A 330 19.52 28.68 13.93
C ALA A 330 18.50 29.43 13.05
N GLN A 331 17.21 29.36 13.35
CA GLN A 331 16.12 29.97 12.60
C GLN A 331 16.07 29.62 11.10
N ILE A 332 16.54 28.42 10.74
CA ILE A 332 16.59 27.95 9.34
C ILE A 332 15.18 27.64 8.82
N GLY A 333 14.28 27.13 9.65
CA GLY A 333 12.92 26.74 9.25
C GLY A 333 11.83 27.31 10.15
N LYS A 334 10.60 27.29 9.62
CA LYS A 334 9.35 27.52 10.34
C LYS A 334 8.84 26.23 10.95
N ASP A 335 8.88 25.16 10.17
CA ASP A 335 8.58 23.79 10.57
C ASP A 335 9.67 22.84 10.08
N ILE A 336 9.98 21.85 10.89
CA ILE A 336 11.01 20.85 10.63
C ILE A 336 10.41 19.50 10.95
N GLN A 337 10.34 18.67 9.94
CA GLN A 337 9.81 17.30 10.02
C GLN A 337 10.87 16.32 9.55
N SER A 338 10.81 15.10 10.04
CA SER A 338 11.60 14.01 9.54
C SER A 338 10.71 12.79 9.36
N SER A 339 11.09 11.92 8.45
CA SER A 339 10.43 10.65 8.24
C SER A 339 11.46 9.56 7.92
N TYR A 340 11.15 8.37 8.33
CA TYR A 340 11.84 7.16 7.91
C TYR A 340 10.79 6.22 7.31
N ASP A 341 10.69 6.26 5.97
CA ASP A 341 9.82 5.36 5.22
C ASP A 341 10.52 4.02 5.05
N ASN A 342 10.15 3.07 5.88
CA ASN A 342 10.70 1.73 5.94
C ASN A 342 9.72 0.64 5.45
N GLY A 343 8.57 1.03 4.89
CA GLY A 343 7.56 0.14 4.32
C GLY A 343 7.87 -0.34 2.89
N ILE A 344 9.00 0.07 2.32
CA ILE A 344 9.46 -0.24 0.96
C ILE A 344 10.79 -1.01 1.00
N MET A 345 11.19 -1.61 -0.15
CA MET A 345 12.37 -2.46 -0.23
C MET A 345 13.66 -1.74 0.18
N GLN A 346 13.82 -0.50 -0.22
CA GLN A 346 14.95 0.35 0.13
C GLN A 346 14.44 1.54 0.94
N PRO A 347 14.52 1.50 2.28
CA PRO A 347 14.02 2.56 3.14
C PRO A 347 14.59 3.94 2.81
N VAL A 348 13.76 4.96 2.94
CA VAL A 348 14.14 6.35 2.70
C VAL A 348 14.07 7.14 4.00
N PHE A 349 15.17 7.78 4.35
CA PHE A 349 15.23 8.76 5.43
C PHE A 349 15.15 10.17 4.85
N SER A 350 14.28 11.00 5.40
CA SER A 350 14.02 12.37 4.93
C SER A 350 13.99 13.36 6.07
N VAL A 351 14.59 14.52 5.85
CA VAL A 351 14.43 15.72 6.68
C VAL A 351 13.86 16.82 5.81
N GLN A 352 12.72 17.38 6.22
CA GLN A 352 11.98 18.38 5.47
C GLN A 352 11.89 19.66 6.30
N ILE A 353 12.17 20.79 5.69
CA ILE A 353 12.21 22.09 6.32
C ILE A 353 11.33 23.05 5.52
N GLN A 354 10.25 23.54 6.12
CA GLN A 354 9.51 24.67 5.57
C GLN A 354 10.23 25.97 5.89
N LEU A 355 10.71 26.66 4.88
CA LEU A 355 11.50 27.88 5.05
C LEU A 355 10.63 29.07 5.49
N ARG A 356 11.20 29.96 6.29
CA ARG A 356 10.51 31.18 6.80
C ARG A 356 10.45 32.32 5.79
N MET A 357 11.40 32.39 4.85
CA MET A 357 11.46 33.43 3.83
C MET A 357 12.01 32.83 2.52
N ILE A 358 11.65 33.45 1.40
CA ILE A 358 12.36 33.29 0.14
C ILE A 358 13.70 34.01 0.27
N GLY A 359 14.64 33.42 0.99
CA GLY A 359 16.02 33.85 1.03
C GLY A 359 16.82 32.77 0.30
N ILE A 360 17.62 33.16 -0.66
CA ILE A 360 18.57 32.29 -1.32
C ILE A 360 19.49 31.73 -0.22
N LEU A 361 19.21 30.50 0.25
CA LEU A 361 20.21 29.70 0.93
C LEU A 361 21.25 29.37 -0.14
N THR A 362 22.32 30.16 -0.19
CA THR A 362 23.46 29.78 -1.03
C THR A 362 24.04 28.49 -0.47
N ALA A 363 24.52 27.62 -1.36
CA ALA A 363 25.11 26.32 -1.01
C ALA A 363 26.16 26.40 0.13
N ALA A 364 26.77 27.57 0.35
CA ALA A 364 27.72 27.86 1.42
C ALA A 364 27.15 27.73 2.85
N HIS A 365 25.81 27.78 3.05
CA HIS A 365 25.21 27.68 4.37
C HIS A 365 24.74 26.26 4.69
N VAL A 366 24.72 25.34 3.71
CA VAL A 366 24.32 23.95 3.86
C VAL A 366 25.52 23.06 4.15
N ASP A 367 26.69 23.45 3.66
CA ASP A 367 27.94 22.71 3.87
C ASP A 367 28.59 22.96 5.26
N ASP A 368 28.17 24.01 5.99
CA ASP A 368 28.69 24.40 7.31
C ASP A 368 27.74 24.00 8.48
N ALA A 369 26.58 23.37 8.24
CA ALA A 369 25.61 22.92 9.24
C ALA A 369 25.56 21.41 9.37
#